data_1caf55ea0533d4cae62477e3983dd0d6
#
_entry.id   1caf55ea0533d4cae62477e3983dd0d6
#
_cell.length_a   1.000
_cell.length_b   1.000
_cell.length_c   1.000
_cell.angle_alpha   90.00
_cell.angle_beta   90.00
_cell.angle_gamma   90.00
#
_symmetry.space_group_name_H-M   'P 1'
#
loop_
_entity.id
_entity.type
_entity.pdbx_description
1 polymer ?
#
loop_
_entity_poly.entity_id
_entity_poly.type
_entity_poly.pdbx_seq_one_letter_code
_entity_poly.pdbx_strand_id
1 'polypeptide(L)'
;DLLKCDGSVNFGMGDPNSTSGFLVPTFYVFAKNGVDPKKCFKTMRSANHESNLMAVANAQVDAATNNSEQVARTESNAPDAAKKVKVIWTSPLIPADPLVYRKDLSKDMKARIKGFFLSYGRLGPDAEKQQKVLEGLGSGGGGYTDSSNAQLIPIRQLALFSAKLKLEADTRMDAADKAAKLKEIESQLSDLQVLEKNMM
;
A
#
# COMPACT_ATOMS: atom_id res chain seq x y z
N ASP A 1 -9.46 -16.86 11.65
CA ASP A 1 -10.64 -16.43 12.43
C ASP A 1 -11.15 -15.06 12.02
N LEU A 2 -10.30 -14.14 11.51
CA LEU A 2 -10.71 -12.81 11.03
C LEU A 2 -11.78 -12.87 9.91
N LEU A 3 -11.76 -13.93 9.09
CA LEU A 3 -12.66 -14.11 7.95
C LEU A 3 -13.96 -14.86 8.28
N LYS A 4 -14.22 -15.17 9.57
CA LYS A 4 -15.51 -15.76 9.99
C LYS A 4 -16.68 -14.82 9.78
N CYS A 5 -16.43 -13.51 9.82
CA CYS A 5 -17.44 -12.47 9.59
C CYS A 5 -18.67 -12.61 10.49
N ASP A 6 -18.46 -12.99 11.76
CA ASP A 6 -19.52 -13.19 12.74
C ASP A 6 -19.92 -11.90 13.50
N GLY A 7 -19.34 -10.77 13.12
CA GLY A 7 -19.60 -9.47 13.75
C GLY A 7 -19.02 -9.34 15.17
N SER A 8 -18.07 -10.17 15.56
CA SER A 8 -17.45 -10.11 16.91
C SER A 8 -16.25 -9.17 16.97
N VAL A 9 -15.57 -8.93 15.85
CA VAL A 9 -14.27 -8.23 15.77
C VAL A 9 -14.45 -6.73 15.53
N ASN A 10 -13.74 -5.90 16.30
CA ASN A 10 -13.52 -4.48 16.02
C ASN A 10 -12.26 -4.33 15.16
N PHE A 11 -12.38 -3.72 13.98
CA PHE A 11 -11.32 -3.71 12.98
C PHE A 11 -10.83 -2.29 12.64
N GLY A 12 -9.52 -2.11 12.57
CA GLY A 12 -8.86 -0.90 12.09
C GLY A 12 -8.41 -1.04 10.62
N MET A 13 -9.07 -0.35 9.72
CA MET A 13 -8.68 -0.27 8.31
C MET A 13 -7.78 0.92 8.08
N GLY A 14 -6.87 0.85 7.11
CA GLY A 14 -6.09 2.01 6.66
C GLY A 14 -6.94 3.06 5.93
N ASP A 15 -6.34 4.22 5.66
CA ASP A 15 -6.96 5.25 4.81
C ASP A 15 -7.32 4.66 3.44
N PRO A 16 -8.48 5.01 2.85
CA PRO A 16 -8.91 4.52 1.54
C PRO A 16 -7.92 4.77 0.39
N ASN A 17 -7.01 5.74 0.53
CA ASN A 17 -5.95 6.02 -0.43
C ASN A 17 -4.63 5.28 -0.13
N SER A 18 -4.58 4.52 0.97
CA SER A 18 -3.39 3.76 1.35
C SER A 18 -3.28 2.46 0.57
N THR A 19 -2.12 2.23 -0.07
CA THR A 19 -1.83 0.97 -0.74
C THR A 19 -1.75 -0.18 0.27
N SER A 20 -0.87 -0.10 1.26
CA SER A 20 -0.64 -1.16 2.26
C SER A 20 -1.77 -1.27 3.29
N GLY A 21 -2.36 -0.15 3.69
CA GLY A 21 -3.38 -0.13 4.73
C GLY A 21 -4.80 -0.42 4.23
N PHE A 22 -5.08 -0.22 2.94
CA PHE A 22 -6.42 -0.38 2.39
C PHE A 22 -6.47 -1.25 1.14
N LEU A 23 -5.76 -0.86 0.06
CA LEU A 23 -5.92 -1.51 -1.25
C LEU A 23 -5.50 -2.98 -1.22
N VAL A 24 -4.32 -3.26 -0.68
CA VAL A 24 -3.73 -4.59 -0.59
C VAL A 24 -4.56 -5.52 0.31
N PRO A 25 -4.91 -5.17 1.56
CA PRO A 25 -5.78 -6.01 2.37
C PRO A 25 -7.18 -6.17 1.77
N THR A 26 -7.75 -5.13 1.17
CA THR A 26 -9.06 -5.24 0.50
C THR A 26 -9.04 -6.32 -0.58
N PHE A 27 -7.97 -6.39 -1.36
CA PHE A 27 -7.86 -7.39 -2.42
C PHE A 27 -7.46 -8.78 -1.89
N TYR A 28 -6.31 -8.88 -1.20
CA TYR A 28 -5.73 -10.17 -0.85
C TYR A 28 -6.42 -10.87 0.33
N VAL A 29 -6.92 -10.09 1.30
CA VAL A 29 -7.57 -10.67 2.49
C VAL A 29 -9.07 -10.80 2.28
N PHE A 30 -9.74 -9.75 1.80
CA PHE A 30 -11.20 -9.76 1.74
C PHE A 30 -11.75 -10.22 0.39
N ALA A 31 -11.41 -9.54 -0.72
CA ALA A 31 -12.00 -9.83 -2.02
C ALA A 31 -11.70 -11.25 -2.52
N LYS A 32 -10.45 -11.72 -2.39
CA LYS A 32 -10.07 -13.09 -2.76
C LYS A 32 -10.81 -14.18 -1.97
N ASN A 33 -11.29 -13.86 -0.78
CA ASN A 33 -12.07 -14.77 0.05
C ASN A 33 -13.59 -14.52 -0.02
N GLY A 34 -14.04 -13.68 -0.97
CA GLY A 34 -15.47 -13.38 -1.14
C GLY A 34 -16.08 -12.59 0.02
N VAL A 35 -15.27 -11.90 0.83
CA VAL A 35 -15.69 -11.20 2.04
C VAL A 35 -15.85 -9.70 1.75
N ASP A 36 -16.98 -9.13 2.14
CA ASP A 36 -17.18 -7.68 2.23
C ASP A 36 -16.83 -7.21 3.65
N PRO A 37 -15.72 -6.49 3.83
CA PRO A 37 -15.29 -6.07 5.17
C PRO A 37 -16.32 -5.18 5.88
N LYS A 38 -17.17 -4.46 5.15
CA LYS A 38 -18.21 -3.60 5.73
C LYS A 38 -19.31 -4.41 6.44
N LYS A 39 -19.47 -5.68 6.06
CA LYS A 39 -20.48 -6.60 6.64
C LYS A 39 -19.86 -7.60 7.61
N CYS A 40 -18.53 -7.65 7.68
CA CYS A 40 -17.77 -8.67 8.39
C CYS A 40 -17.55 -8.32 9.87
N PHE A 41 -17.37 -7.06 10.18
CA PHE A 41 -16.89 -6.61 11.48
C PHE A 41 -17.97 -5.94 12.32
N LYS A 42 -17.82 -6.05 13.65
CA LYS A 42 -18.65 -5.33 14.62
C LYS A 42 -18.55 -3.82 14.42
N THR A 43 -17.32 -3.33 14.36
CA THR A 43 -16.99 -1.96 13.99
C THR A 43 -15.84 -1.96 13.02
N MET A 44 -15.84 -1.00 12.10
CA MET A 44 -14.71 -0.74 11.21
C MET A 44 -14.40 0.76 11.22
N ARG A 45 -13.20 1.12 11.64
CA ARG A 45 -12.72 2.50 11.64
C ARG A 45 -11.54 2.65 10.69
N SER A 46 -11.38 3.84 10.11
CA SER A 46 -10.22 4.17 9.29
C SER A 46 -9.24 5.05 10.04
N ALA A 47 -7.96 4.68 10.03
CA ALA A 47 -6.88 5.46 10.66
C ALA A 47 -5.55 5.22 9.93
N ASN A 48 -4.53 6.03 10.22
CA ASN A 48 -3.17 5.80 9.73
C ASN A 48 -2.52 4.59 10.41
N HIS A 49 -1.38 4.15 9.89
CA HIS A 49 -0.67 2.96 10.38
C HIS A 49 -0.32 3.03 11.86
N GLU A 50 0.23 4.16 12.31
CA GLU A 50 0.60 4.36 13.71
C GLU A 50 -0.60 4.26 14.64
N SER A 51 -1.67 5.03 14.33
CA SER A 51 -2.91 5.01 15.12
C SER A 51 -3.56 3.63 15.16
N ASN A 52 -3.53 2.89 14.05
CA ASN A 52 -4.07 1.54 13.99
C ASN A 52 -3.24 0.55 14.84
N LEU A 53 -1.90 0.62 14.77
CA LEU A 53 -1.04 -0.23 15.58
C LEU A 53 -1.24 0.05 17.07
N MET A 54 -1.22 1.33 17.47
CA MET A 54 -1.44 1.71 18.86
C MET A 54 -2.83 1.33 19.37
N ALA A 55 -3.84 1.35 18.49
CA ALA A 55 -5.18 0.93 18.87
C ALA A 55 -5.27 -0.58 19.15
N VAL A 56 -4.54 -1.42 18.39
CA VAL A 56 -4.43 -2.85 18.71
C VAL A 56 -3.66 -3.05 20.01
N ALA A 57 -2.51 -2.37 20.19
CA ALA A 57 -1.70 -2.47 21.41
C ALA A 57 -2.45 -2.06 22.68
N ASN A 58 -3.42 -1.15 22.57
CA ASN A 58 -4.26 -0.67 23.66
C ASN A 58 -5.65 -1.33 23.72
N ALA A 59 -5.87 -2.44 23.01
CA ALA A 59 -7.12 -3.19 22.95
C ALA A 59 -8.36 -2.34 22.57
N GLN A 60 -8.18 -1.28 21.79
CA GLN A 60 -9.27 -0.45 21.26
C GLN A 60 -9.90 -1.07 20.00
N VAL A 61 -9.11 -1.85 19.28
CA VAL A 61 -9.55 -2.74 18.19
C VAL A 61 -8.86 -4.09 18.35
N ASP A 62 -9.47 -5.12 17.82
CA ASP A 62 -8.97 -6.50 17.94
C ASP A 62 -7.92 -6.82 16.87
N ALA A 63 -8.05 -6.23 15.69
CA ALA A 63 -7.11 -6.36 14.60
C ALA A 63 -7.08 -5.10 13.73
N ALA A 64 -5.99 -4.90 13.01
CA ALA A 64 -5.88 -3.76 12.09
C ALA A 64 -4.91 -4.06 10.93
N THR A 65 -5.08 -3.31 9.84
CA THR A 65 -4.11 -3.28 8.74
C THR A 65 -2.93 -2.39 9.09
N ASN A 66 -1.74 -2.79 8.64
CA ASN A 66 -0.52 -2.03 8.86
C ASN A 66 0.50 -2.28 7.73
N ASN A 67 1.71 -1.73 7.87
CA ASN A 67 2.86 -2.02 7.00
C ASN A 67 4.08 -2.41 7.85
N SER A 68 5.04 -3.08 7.21
CA SER A 68 6.28 -3.55 7.83
C SER A 68 7.13 -2.41 8.40
N GLU A 69 7.13 -1.24 7.75
CA GLU A 69 7.90 -0.07 8.17
C GLU A 69 7.39 0.50 9.50
N GLN A 70 6.07 0.62 9.66
CA GLN A 70 5.49 1.09 10.91
C GLN A 70 5.69 0.08 12.04
N VAL A 71 5.60 -1.22 11.75
CA VAL A 71 5.90 -2.27 12.75
C VAL A 71 7.34 -2.11 13.24
N ALA A 72 8.32 -2.06 12.34
CA ALA A 72 9.73 -1.88 12.69
C ALA A 72 9.99 -0.56 13.45
N ARG A 73 9.35 0.53 13.03
CA ARG A 73 9.43 1.82 13.74
C ARG A 73 8.88 1.73 15.15
N THR A 74 7.79 1.00 15.35
CA THR A 74 7.18 0.82 16.68
C THR A 74 8.06 -0.07 17.56
N GLU A 75 8.68 -1.11 17.01
CA GLU A 75 9.66 -1.95 17.74
C GLU A 75 10.82 -1.11 18.29
N SER A 76 11.28 -0.12 17.54
CA SER A 76 12.37 0.77 17.94
C SER A 76 11.92 1.86 18.93
N ASN A 77 10.79 2.51 18.69
CA ASN A 77 10.39 3.71 19.41
C ASN A 77 9.41 3.45 20.58
N ALA A 78 8.66 2.35 20.52
CA ALA A 78 7.66 1.97 21.52
C ALA A 78 7.63 0.44 21.72
N PRO A 79 8.74 -0.18 22.20
CA PRO A 79 8.89 -1.63 22.27
C PRO A 79 7.83 -2.32 23.13
N ASP A 80 7.31 -1.65 24.15
CA ASP A 80 6.26 -2.21 25.00
C ASP A 80 4.88 -2.26 24.30
N ALA A 81 4.62 -1.37 23.37
CA ALA A 81 3.45 -1.46 22.50
C ALA A 81 3.63 -2.56 21.44
N ALA A 82 4.83 -2.67 20.86
CA ALA A 82 5.15 -3.69 19.87
C ALA A 82 4.98 -5.11 20.41
N LYS A 83 5.41 -5.36 21.66
CA LYS A 83 5.23 -6.67 22.34
C LYS A 83 3.77 -7.12 22.48
N LYS A 84 2.82 -6.20 22.45
CA LYS A 84 1.37 -6.49 22.56
C LYS A 84 0.72 -6.79 21.22
N VAL A 85 1.45 -6.64 20.11
CA VAL A 85 0.93 -6.81 18.76
C VAL A 85 1.58 -8.01 18.10
N LYS A 86 0.80 -8.77 17.34
CA LYS A 86 1.28 -9.89 16.54
C LYS A 86 0.87 -9.73 15.08
N VAL A 87 1.83 -9.88 14.17
CA VAL A 87 1.51 -9.99 12.74
C VAL A 87 0.87 -11.35 12.47
N ILE A 88 -0.35 -11.34 11.95
CA ILE A 88 -1.14 -12.55 11.67
C ILE A 88 -1.19 -12.90 10.19
N TRP A 89 -0.85 -11.96 9.31
CA TRP A 89 -0.79 -12.17 7.87
C TRP A 89 0.13 -11.12 7.23
N THR A 90 0.87 -11.54 6.20
CA THR A 90 1.75 -10.67 5.39
C THR A 90 1.39 -10.82 3.92
N SER A 91 1.26 -9.69 3.22
CA SER A 91 0.98 -9.67 1.78
C SER A 91 2.17 -10.14 0.95
N PRO A 92 1.97 -10.51 -0.33
CA PRO A 92 3.04 -10.46 -1.30
C PRO A 92 3.73 -9.09 -1.29
N LEU A 93 5.02 -9.08 -1.68
CA LEU A 93 5.79 -7.84 -1.74
C LEU A 93 5.10 -6.81 -2.64
N ILE A 94 4.96 -5.60 -2.14
CA ILE A 94 4.47 -4.45 -2.92
C ILE A 94 5.63 -3.49 -3.17
N PRO A 95 5.63 -2.77 -4.30
CA PRO A 95 6.65 -1.76 -4.58
C PRO A 95 6.70 -0.68 -3.50
N ALA A 96 7.90 -0.23 -3.18
CA ALA A 96 8.08 0.96 -2.34
C ALA A 96 7.54 2.21 -3.03
N ASP A 97 7.20 3.23 -2.24
CA ASP A 97 6.70 4.50 -2.76
C ASP A 97 7.76 5.19 -3.64
N PRO A 98 7.41 5.59 -4.88
CA PRO A 98 8.35 6.24 -5.77
C PRO A 98 8.51 7.72 -5.41
N LEU A 99 9.72 8.24 -5.53
CA LEU A 99 9.94 9.67 -5.64
C LEU A 99 9.52 10.15 -7.02
N VAL A 100 8.70 11.18 -7.06
CA VAL A 100 8.16 11.70 -8.32
C VAL A 100 8.53 13.18 -8.52
N TYR A 101 8.67 13.59 -9.77
CA TYR A 101 8.83 14.99 -10.15
C TYR A 101 7.78 15.39 -11.19
N ARG A 102 7.51 16.67 -11.29
CA ARG A 102 6.55 17.22 -12.27
C ARG A 102 7.03 16.98 -13.71
N LYS A 103 6.08 16.65 -14.59
CA LYS A 103 6.39 16.36 -16.01
C LYS A 103 6.92 17.57 -16.78
N ASP A 104 6.54 18.78 -16.37
CA ASP A 104 6.89 20.04 -17.02
C ASP A 104 8.25 20.61 -16.60
N LEU A 105 8.96 20.01 -15.65
CA LEU A 105 10.34 20.38 -15.35
C LEU A 105 11.27 20.17 -16.57
N SER A 106 12.27 21.04 -16.70
CA SER A 106 13.29 20.91 -17.75
C SER A 106 14.03 19.57 -17.67
N LYS A 107 14.56 19.09 -18.79
CA LYS A 107 15.36 17.86 -18.83
C LYS A 107 16.56 17.93 -17.88
N ASP A 108 17.25 19.09 -17.84
CA ASP A 108 18.39 19.32 -16.95
C ASP A 108 17.99 19.20 -15.47
N MET A 109 16.91 19.86 -15.07
CA MET A 109 16.42 19.79 -13.69
C MET A 109 16.06 18.34 -13.30
N LYS A 110 15.37 17.60 -14.18
CA LYS A 110 15.05 16.19 -13.95
C LYS A 110 16.31 15.33 -13.77
N ALA A 111 17.32 15.55 -14.62
CA ALA A 111 18.60 14.83 -14.54
C ALA A 111 19.34 15.14 -13.23
N ARG A 112 19.35 16.39 -12.81
CA ARG A 112 19.98 16.81 -11.54
C ARG A 112 19.28 16.21 -10.32
N ILE A 113 17.92 16.26 -10.27
CA ILE A 113 17.15 15.64 -9.19
C ILE A 113 17.43 14.14 -9.13
N LYS A 114 17.34 13.45 -10.27
CA LYS A 114 17.61 12.01 -10.35
C LYS A 114 19.04 11.68 -9.92
N GLY A 115 20.03 12.41 -10.44
CA GLY A 115 21.44 12.23 -10.08
C GLY A 115 21.69 12.41 -8.58
N PHE A 116 21.08 13.43 -7.97
CA PHE A 116 21.18 13.65 -6.52
C PHE A 116 20.70 12.43 -5.72
N PHE A 117 19.50 11.93 -5.97
CA PHE A 117 18.97 10.79 -5.22
C PHE A 117 19.75 9.50 -5.48
N LEU A 118 20.14 9.23 -6.72
CA LEU A 118 20.92 8.02 -7.06
C LEU A 118 22.33 8.01 -6.46
N SER A 119 22.93 9.19 -6.21
CA SER A 119 24.24 9.31 -5.58
C SER A 119 24.20 9.47 -4.06
N TYR A 120 23.04 9.81 -3.49
CA TYR A 120 22.88 10.08 -2.06
C TYR A 120 23.24 8.87 -1.20
N GLY A 121 24.13 9.05 -0.25
CA GLY A 121 24.66 7.99 0.60
C GLY A 121 25.65 7.05 -0.08
N ARG A 122 26.03 7.30 -1.34
CA ARG A 122 26.95 6.46 -2.11
C ARG A 122 28.23 7.18 -2.55
N LEU A 123 28.12 8.45 -2.85
CA LEU A 123 29.20 9.24 -3.44
C LEU A 123 29.39 10.56 -2.70
N GLY A 124 30.63 11.04 -2.68
CA GLY A 124 31.01 12.34 -2.14
C GLY A 124 31.44 12.33 -0.66
N PRO A 125 31.94 13.46 -0.17
CA PRO A 125 32.53 13.56 1.17
C PRO A 125 31.53 13.35 2.32
N ASP A 126 30.26 13.54 2.06
CA ASP A 126 29.18 13.37 3.06
C ASP A 126 28.46 12.01 2.98
N ALA A 127 28.97 11.05 2.18
CA ALA A 127 28.32 9.78 1.94
C ALA A 127 27.97 9.02 3.23
N GLU A 128 28.88 8.98 4.21
CA GLU A 128 28.63 8.31 5.49
C GLU A 128 27.53 8.97 6.32
N LYS A 129 27.46 10.30 6.34
CA LYS A 129 26.38 11.03 7.02
C LYS A 129 25.04 10.78 6.34
N GLN A 130 25.04 10.80 5.01
CA GLN A 130 23.85 10.53 4.21
C GLN A 130 23.36 9.11 4.38
N GLN A 131 24.28 8.14 4.50
CA GLN A 131 23.94 6.75 4.78
C GLN A 131 23.21 6.60 6.12
N LYS A 132 23.67 7.27 7.18
CA LYS A 132 22.98 7.29 8.48
C LYS A 132 21.56 7.88 8.40
N VAL A 133 21.37 8.89 7.54
CA VAL A 133 20.02 9.43 7.28
C VAL A 133 19.13 8.37 6.61
N LEU A 134 19.65 7.65 5.59
CA LEU A 134 18.91 6.60 4.91
C LEU A 134 18.52 5.44 5.86
N GLU A 135 19.42 5.04 6.75
CA GLU A 135 19.13 4.05 7.79
C GLU A 135 17.98 4.49 8.70
N GLY A 136 17.96 5.77 9.08
CA GLY A 136 16.87 6.36 9.90
C GLY A 136 15.52 6.45 9.21
N LEU A 137 15.46 6.33 7.86
CA LEU A 137 14.20 6.33 7.12
C LEU A 137 13.48 4.96 7.11
N GLY A 138 14.05 3.94 7.74
CA GLY A 138 13.42 2.61 7.85
C GLY A 138 13.54 1.74 6.60
N SER A 139 14.29 2.18 5.59
CA SER A 139 14.53 1.44 4.33
C SER A 139 15.78 0.54 4.38
N GLY A 140 16.33 0.30 5.56
CA GLY A 140 17.54 -0.52 5.72
C GLY A 140 18.80 0.10 5.13
N GLY A 141 18.82 1.40 4.88
CA GLY A 141 20.00 2.12 4.38
C GLY A 141 20.33 1.90 2.90
N GLY A 142 19.49 1.19 2.15
CA GLY A 142 19.76 0.79 0.76
C GLY A 142 19.86 1.91 -0.26
N GLY A 143 19.46 3.13 0.09
CA GLY A 143 19.43 4.29 -0.81
C GLY A 143 18.38 4.14 -1.94
N TYR A 144 18.47 5.04 -2.91
CA TYR A 144 17.51 5.08 -4.02
C TYR A 144 18.05 4.33 -5.24
N THR A 145 17.14 3.73 -6.00
CA THR A 145 17.43 3.07 -7.27
C THR A 145 16.64 3.71 -8.41
N ASP A 146 17.09 3.51 -9.64
CA ASP A 146 16.33 3.94 -10.80
C ASP A 146 15.00 3.21 -10.88
N SER A 147 13.95 3.91 -11.28
CA SER A 147 12.62 3.38 -11.41
C SER A 147 11.88 4.01 -12.58
N SER A 148 10.81 3.36 -12.99
CA SER A 148 9.90 3.81 -14.03
C SER A 148 8.45 3.58 -13.62
N ASN A 149 7.50 4.06 -14.44
CA ASN A 149 6.06 3.80 -14.24
C ASN A 149 5.72 2.30 -14.21
N ALA A 150 6.61 1.45 -14.69
CA ALA A 150 6.50 0.00 -14.66
C ALA A 150 6.40 -0.56 -13.23
N GLN A 151 7.14 0.03 -12.29
CA GLN A 151 7.06 -0.32 -10.87
C GLN A 151 5.62 -0.26 -10.34
N LEU A 152 4.77 0.61 -10.89
CA LEU A 152 3.40 0.82 -10.41
C LEU A 152 2.37 -0.11 -11.05
N ILE A 153 2.77 -0.96 -12.01
CA ILE A 153 1.83 -1.86 -12.71
C ILE A 153 1.06 -2.75 -11.73
N PRO A 154 1.69 -3.47 -10.79
CA PRO A 154 0.97 -4.31 -9.84
C PRO A 154 -0.07 -3.54 -9.01
N ILE A 155 0.28 -2.33 -8.58
CA ILE A 155 -0.61 -1.48 -7.78
C ILE A 155 -1.78 -0.96 -8.62
N ARG A 156 -1.54 -0.60 -9.88
CA ARG A 156 -2.60 -0.19 -10.81
C ARG A 156 -3.56 -1.34 -11.11
N GLN A 157 -3.05 -2.55 -11.27
CA GLN A 157 -3.87 -3.75 -11.43
C GLN A 157 -4.76 -3.98 -10.20
N LEU A 158 -4.21 -3.91 -8.99
CA LEU A 158 -4.97 -4.02 -7.74
C LEU A 158 -6.04 -2.94 -7.61
N ALA A 159 -5.73 -1.69 -7.99
CA ALA A 159 -6.68 -0.58 -7.97
C ALA A 159 -7.85 -0.82 -8.93
N LEU A 160 -7.57 -1.27 -10.14
CA LEU A 160 -8.58 -1.61 -11.15
C LEU A 160 -9.44 -2.80 -10.70
N PHE A 161 -8.86 -3.85 -10.13
CA PHE A 161 -9.60 -4.95 -9.53
C PHE A 161 -10.53 -4.49 -8.41
N SER A 162 -10.04 -3.63 -7.51
CA SER A 162 -10.87 -3.05 -6.45
C SER A 162 -12.02 -2.20 -7.01
N ALA A 163 -11.76 -1.41 -8.06
CA ALA A 163 -12.79 -0.64 -8.74
C ALA A 163 -13.83 -1.54 -9.43
N LYS A 164 -13.39 -2.63 -10.07
CA LYS A 164 -14.27 -3.64 -10.68
C LYS A 164 -15.22 -4.24 -9.65
N LEU A 165 -14.69 -4.73 -8.53
CA LEU A 165 -15.51 -5.32 -7.46
C LEU A 165 -16.53 -4.34 -6.88
N LYS A 166 -16.13 -3.08 -6.65
CA LYS A 166 -17.06 -2.04 -6.17
C LYS A 166 -18.17 -1.77 -7.18
N LEU A 167 -17.83 -1.74 -8.46
CA LEU A 167 -18.77 -1.51 -9.54
C LEU A 167 -19.73 -2.69 -9.72
N GLU A 168 -19.24 -3.93 -9.64
CA GLU A 168 -20.07 -5.14 -9.67
C GLU A 168 -21.08 -5.18 -8.52
N ALA A 169 -20.68 -4.74 -7.34
CA ALA A 169 -21.53 -4.66 -6.15
C ALA A 169 -22.51 -3.46 -6.14
N ASP A 170 -22.33 -2.48 -7.01
CA ASP A 170 -23.23 -1.32 -7.07
C ASP A 170 -24.57 -1.70 -7.74
N THR A 171 -25.63 -1.64 -6.96
CA THR A 171 -27.02 -1.93 -7.40
C THR A 171 -27.78 -0.68 -7.81
N ARG A 172 -27.22 0.52 -7.67
CA ARG A 172 -27.88 1.80 -7.93
C ARG A 172 -27.57 2.37 -9.31
N MET A 173 -26.47 1.90 -9.92
CA MET A 173 -26.03 2.35 -11.23
C MET A 173 -26.89 1.69 -12.34
N ASP A 174 -27.15 2.46 -13.39
CA ASP A 174 -27.78 1.93 -14.60
C ASP A 174 -26.96 0.77 -15.20
N ALA A 175 -27.67 -0.24 -15.73
CA ALA A 175 -27.03 -1.46 -16.21
C ALA A 175 -26.13 -1.22 -17.44
N ALA A 176 -26.50 -0.31 -18.34
CA ALA A 176 -25.71 0.00 -19.53
C ALA A 176 -24.44 0.79 -19.15
N ASP A 177 -24.56 1.77 -18.25
CA ASP A 177 -23.42 2.52 -17.72
C ASP A 177 -22.45 1.60 -16.95
N LYS A 178 -22.99 0.68 -16.16
CA LYS A 178 -22.21 -0.31 -15.42
C LYS A 178 -21.43 -1.21 -16.36
N ALA A 179 -22.07 -1.73 -17.39
CA ALA A 179 -21.43 -2.58 -18.39
C ALA A 179 -20.33 -1.85 -19.17
N ALA A 180 -20.56 -0.58 -19.54
CA ALA A 180 -19.56 0.24 -20.22
C ALA A 180 -18.31 0.47 -19.36
N LYS A 181 -18.48 0.81 -18.07
CA LYS A 181 -17.37 1.00 -17.12
C LYS A 181 -16.62 -0.30 -16.82
N LEU A 182 -17.32 -1.43 -16.71
CA LEU A 182 -16.67 -2.74 -16.52
C LEU A 182 -15.80 -3.08 -17.73
N LYS A 183 -16.28 -2.87 -18.94
CA LYS A 183 -15.52 -3.09 -20.17
C LYS A 183 -14.26 -2.20 -20.22
N GLU A 184 -14.37 -0.95 -19.82
CA GLU A 184 -13.23 -0.04 -19.75
C GLU A 184 -12.17 -0.54 -18.76
N ILE A 185 -12.57 -0.95 -17.56
CA ILE A 185 -11.66 -1.52 -16.55
C ILE A 185 -10.99 -2.79 -17.07
N GLU A 186 -11.72 -3.68 -17.74
CA GLU A 186 -11.17 -4.91 -18.32
C GLU A 186 -10.15 -4.62 -19.43
N SER A 187 -10.41 -3.62 -20.28
CA SER A 187 -9.44 -3.15 -21.27
C SER A 187 -8.16 -2.65 -20.61
N GLN A 188 -8.27 -1.80 -19.60
CA GLN A 188 -7.11 -1.27 -18.87
C GLN A 188 -6.31 -2.37 -18.15
N LEU A 189 -6.98 -3.38 -17.58
CA LEU A 189 -6.31 -4.54 -16.98
C LEU A 189 -5.54 -5.35 -18.03
N SER A 190 -6.13 -5.57 -19.22
CA SER A 190 -5.48 -6.26 -20.33
C SER A 190 -4.23 -5.51 -20.80
N ASP A 191 -4.32 -4.18 -20.95
CA ASP A 191 -3.19 -3.34 -21.35
C ASP A 191 -2.03 -3.41 -20.34
N LEU A 192 -2.34 -3.39 -19.04
CA LEU A 192 -1.33 -3.53 -18.00
C LEU A 192 -0.67 -4.91 -18.00
N GLN A 193 -1.43 -5.98 -18.29
CA GLN A 193 -0.87 -7.33 -18.41
C GLN A 193 0.08 -7.45 -19.60
N VAL A 194 -0.25 -6.83 -20.73
CA VAL A 194 0.65 -6.78 -21.90
C VAL A 194 1.93 -6.01 -21.58
N LEU A 195 1.80 -4.86 -20.92
CA LEU A 195 2.97 -4.07 -20.47
C LEU A 195 3.86 -4.87 -19.51
N GLU A 196 3.29 -5.58 -18.57
CA GLU A 196 4.03 -6.40 -17.60
C GLU A 196 4.82 -7.52 -18.28
N LYS A 197 4.20 -8.23 -19.25
CA LYS A 197 4.86 -9.29 -20.03
C LYS A 197 6.02 -8.79 -20.88
N ASN A 198 5.92 -7.57 -21.42
CA ASN A 198 6.95 -6.99 -22.26
C ASN A 198 8.17 -6.46 -21.47
N MET A 199 8.09 -6.49 -20.14
CA MET A 199 9.16 -5.99 -19.24
C MET A 199 9.91 -7.10 -18.51
N MET A 200 9.40 -8.32 -18.57
CA MET A 200 10.08 -9.54 -18.06
C MET A 200 11.00 -10.12 -19.15
#